data_b07b94e8e32b375c1d61d18091ba752f
#
_entry.id   b07b94e8e32b375c1d61d18091ba752f
#
_cell.length_a   1.000
_cell.length_b   1.000
_cell.length_c   1.000
_cell.angle_alpha   90.00
_cell.angle_beta   90.00
_cell.angle_gamma   90.00
#
_symmetry.space_group_name_H-M   'P 1'
#
loop_
_entity.id
_entity.type
_entity.pdbx_description
1 polymer ?
#
loop_
_entity_poly.entity_id
_entity_poly.type
_entity_poly.pdbx_seq_one_letter_code
_entity_poly.pdbx_strand_id
1 'polypeptide(L)'
;MIRLDNVSKQHGHQILFIEASMSLQKGEKAGLVGPNGAGKSTLFRMIVGEEKPDDGQVSIDTGMTIGYFNQDVGEMSGQSAVAAVMDGVGPVSALAAEMAGLEAAMVDPDRADEMEALIERYGDVQARFQELDGYALEAKAREVLAGLSFSQERMDGDVGLLSGGWKMRVALARILLMRPDGMLLDEPSNHLDLESLIWLEAFLKDYDGALLMTSHDREFMNRIVGKVVEIDGGTLTTYSGNFDFYEQQRALSERQRQAQFERQQAMLAKEIKFIERFKARASHAAQVQSRVKKLDKIEKIEPPRRRQSVQFEFRSPPRSGEDVASFRDVHKKYGSHSIYAGLDFRVRRMERWCVLGANGAGKSTLLKLVAGDAKPDQGTVSLGSSVKMGYFAQHSMDQLDGDDTVFETLDKAFPQAGQGVLRTLAGCFGFSGDDVEKTCRVLSGGEKARLVMAMMLFDPPNFLVLDEPTNHLDMATKEMLVTALANFEGTMLFVSHDRHFLAALSNRVLELTPDGVHQFTGGYTEYVTRTGQEAPGLHPRS
;
A
#
# COMPACT_ATOMS: atom_id res chain seq x y z
N MET A 1 -11.85 -24.07 7.61
CA MET A 1 -12.34 -22.91 8.37
C MET A 1 -11.23 -22.41 9.28
N ILE A 2 -10.99 -21.09 9.29
CA ILE A 2 -10.12 -20.39 10.24
C ILE A 2 -11.05 -19.68 11.22
N ARG A 3 -10.85 -19.84 12.52
CA ARG A 3 -11.71 -19.28 13.54
C ARG A 3 -10.90 -18.72 14.72
N LEU A 4 -11.26 -17.53 15.14
CA LEU A 4 -10.80 -16.89 16.36
C LEU A 4 -11.97 -16.85 17.33
N ASP A 5 -11.76 -17.32 18.55
CA ASP A 5 -12.76 -17.35 19.63
C ASP A 5 -12.25 -16.54 20.83
N ASN A 6 -12.88 -15.40 21.08
CA ASN A 6 -12.63 -14.51 22.23
C ASN A 6 -11.15 -14.20 22.44
N VAL A 7 -10.42 -13.95 21.35
CA VAL A 7 -8.98 -13.70 21.40
C VAL A 7 -8.69 -12.33 21.99
N SER A 8 -7.83 -12.30 23.02
CA SER A 8 -7.28 -11.07 23.58
C SER A 8 -5.77 -11.06 23.41
N LYS A 9 -5.21 -9.88 23.08
CA LYS A 9 -3.79 -9.69 22.86
C LYS A 9 -3.35 -8.28 23.20
N GLN A 10 -2.20 -8.17 23.89
CA GLN A 10 -1.55 -6.89 24.16
C GLN A 10 -0.05 -6.95 23.87
N HIS A 11 0.53 -5.84 23.48
CA HIS A 11 1.98 -5.64 23.37
C HIS A 11 2.41 -4.53 24.35
N GLY A 12 3.05 -4.91 25.44
CA GLY A 12 3.40 -3.98 26.51
C GLY A 12 2.15 -3.30 27.10
N HIS A 13 2.02 -2.00 26.92
CA HIS A 13 0.83 -1.24 27.38
C HIS A 13 -0.24 -1.08 26.30
N GLN A 14 0.03 -1.48 25.07
CA GLN A 14 -0.91 -1.35 23.97
C GLN A 14 -1.80 -2.58 23.87
N ILE A 15 -3.10 -2.39 24.07
CA ILE A 15 -4.12 -3.41 23.84
C ILE A 15 -4.42 -3.46 22.34
N LEU A 16 -4.25 -4.63 21.73
CA LEU A 16 -4.53 -4.88 20.32
C LEU A 16 -5.93 -5.48 20.13
N PHE A 17 -6.29 -6.47 20.93
CA PHE A 17 -7.57 -7.18 20.87
C PHE A 17 -8.15 -7.43 22.25
N ILE A 18 -9.47 -7.35 22.36
CA ILE A 18 -10.26 -7.68 23.55
C ILE A 18 -11.41 -8.59 23.09
N GLU A 19 -11.41 -9.84 23.54
CA GLU A 19 -12.46 -10.84 23.25
C GLU A 19 -12.86 -10.87 21.75
N ALA A 20 -11.87 -10.69 20.89
CA ALA A 20 -12.06 -10.57 19.46
C ALA A 20 -12.42 -11.93 18.84
N SER A 21 -13.48 -11.98 18.05
CA SER A 21 -13.95 -13.22 17.41
C SER A 21 -14.21 -12.99 15.93
N MET A 22 -13.76 -13.92 15.09
CA MET A 22 -14.05 -13.93 13.66
C MET A 22 -14.01 -15.34 13.11
N SER A 23 -14.64 -15.55 11.96
CA SER A 23 -14.54 -16.80 11.21
C SER A 23 -14.35 -16.53 9.73
N LEU A 24 -13.55 -17.39 9.06
CA LEU A 24 -13.33 -17.37 7.64
C LEU A 24 -13.53 -18.77 7.07
N GLN A 25 -14.49 -18.91 6.16
CA GLN A 25 -14.83 -20.19 5.53
C GLN A 25 -14.05 -20.38 4.23
N LYS A 26 -13.98 -21.62 3.75
CA LYS A 26 -13.44 -21.92 2.41
C LYS A 26 -14.25 -21.15 1.34
N GLY A 27 -13.54 -20.53 0.39
CA GLY A 27 -14.14 -19.70 -0.65
C GLY A 27 -14.53 -18.29 -0.22
N GLU A 28 -14.47 -17.95 1.08
CA GLU A 28 -14.67 -16.57 1.52
C GLU A 28 -13.41 -15.73 1.27
N LYS A 29 -13.62 -14.52 0.77
CA LYS A 29 -12.58 -13.51 0.54
C LYS A 29 -12.84 -12.33 1.44
N ALA A 30 -12.02 -12.19 2.48
CA ALA A 30 -12.18 -11.16 3.51
C ALA A 30 -11.04 -10.15 3.47
N GLY A 31 -11.40 -8.87 3.59
CA GLY A 31 -10.45 -7.79 3.79
C GLY A 31 -10.34 -7.44 5.27
N LEU A 32 -9.12 -7.35 5.79
CA LEU A 32 -8.83 -6.92 7.14
C LEU A 32 -8.45 -5.45 7.14
N VAL A 33 -9.22 -4.61 7.79
CA VAL A 33 -9.03 -3.16 7.80
C VAL A 33 -8.87 -2.63 9.22
N GLY A 34 -8.16 -1.52 9.37
CA GLY A 34 -7.93 -0.86 10.64
C GLY A 34 -6.75 0.11 10.55
N PRO A 35 -6.58 1.01 11.50
CA PRO A 35 -5.47 1.96 11.52
C PRO A 35 -4.11 1.25 11.61
N ASN A 36 -3.03 1.98 11.27
CA ASN A 36 -1.69 1.45 11.46
C ASN A 36 -1.45 1.19 12.96
N GLY A 37 -0.81 0.05 13.28
CA GLY A 37 -0.63 -0.40 14.66
C GLY A 37 -1.85 -1.03 15.32
N ALA A 38 -2.98 -1.21 14.63
CA ALA A 38 -4.18 -1.87 15.18
C ALA A 38 -4.02 -3.38 15.41
N GLY A 39 -2.92 -3.98 14.96
CA GLY A 39 -2.64 -5.41 15.14
C GLY A 39 -2.96 -6.29 13.93
N LYS A 40 -3.12 -5.73 12.71
CA LYS A 40 -3.41 -6.51 11.50
C LYS A 40 -2.39 -7.64 11.28
N SER A 41 -1.10 -7.34 11.25
CA SER A 41 -0.04 -8.34 11.09
C SER A 41 0.09 -9.27 12.29
N THR A 42 -0.24 -8.81 13.52
CA THR A 42 -0.29 -9.66 14.71
C THR A 42 -1.39 -10.72 14.60
N LEU A 43 -2.55 -10.34 14.02
CA LEU A 43 -3.64 -11.28 13.78
C LEU A 43 -3.21 -12.37 12.77
N PHE A 44 -2.51 -12.01 11.71
CA PHE A 44 -1.94 -13.00 10.77
C PHE A 44 -0.95 -13.93 11.46
N ARG A 45 0.00 -13.40 12.24
CA ARG A 45 0.97 -14.21 13.00
C ARG A 45 0.31 -15.13 14.00
N MET A 46 -0.79 -14.74 14.62
CA MET A 46 -1.57 -15.62 15.50
C MET A 46 -2.24 -16.76 14.71
N ILE A 47 -2.76 -16.48 13.51
CA ILE A 47 -3.37 -17.52 12.66
C ILE A 47 -2.32 -18.55 12.23
N VAL A 48 -1.12 -18.13 11.83
CA VAL A 48 -0.05 -19.08 11.42
C VAL A 48 0.68 -19.71 12.60
N GLY A 49 0.38 -19.32 13.84
CA GLY A 49 0.96 -19.89 15.06
C GLY A 49 2.34 -19.34 15.44
N GLU A 50 2.83 -18.30 14.75
CA GLU A 50 4.07 -17.59 15.11
C GLU A 50 3.94 -16.80 16.41
N GLU A 51 2.71 -16.39 16.74
CA GLU A 51 2.39 -15.66 17.96
C GLU A 51 1.17 -16.30 18.64
N LYS A 52 1.18 -16.35 19.97
CA LYS A 52 0.04 -16.89 20.74
C LYS A 52 -0.83 -15.76 21.24
N PRO A 53 -2.17 -15.92 21.28
CA PRO A 53 -3.05 -15.02 22.00
C PRO A 53 -2.74 -15.08 23.50
N ASP A 54 -3.04 -13.99 24.24
CA ASP A 54 -2.90 -13.93 25.68
C ASP A 54 -4.11 -14.61 26.36
N ASP A 55 -5.29 -14.55 25.71
CA ASP A 55 -6.50 -15.28 26.09
C ASP A 55 -7.31 -15.64 24.86
N GLY A 56 -8.21 -16.63 24.98
CA GLY A 56 -8.97 -17.18 23.85
C GLY A 56 -8.18 -18.19 23.02
N GLN A 57 -8.67 -18.52 21.84
CA GLN A 57 -8.01 -19.49 20.98
C GLN A 57 -8.18 -19.19 19.49
N VAL A 58 -7.17 -19.61 18.73
CA VAL A 58 -7.22 -19.67 17.26
C VAL A 58 -7.33 -21.12 16.85
N SER A 59 -8.31 -21.46 16.02
CA SER A 59 -8.55 -22.82 15.53
C SER A 59 -8.55 -22.85 14.01
N ILE A 60 -7.88 -23.85 13.46
CA ILE A 60 -7.78 -24.13 12.03
C ILE A 60 -8.19 -25.58 11.82
N ASP A 61 -8.97 -25.87 10.80
CA ASP A 61 -9.39 -27.24 10.49
C ASP A 61 -8.17 -28.14 10.25
N THR A 62 -8.22 -29.34 10.79
CA THR A 62 -7.11 -30.32 10.67
C THR A 62 -6.81 -30.63 9.19
N GLY A 63 -5.54 -30.51 8.82
CA GLY A 63 -5.06 -30.78 7.46
C GLY A 63 -5.20 -29.59 6.49
N MET A 64 -5.74 -28.45 6.94
CA MET A 64 -5.78 -27.23 6.13
C MET A 64 -4.39 -26.63 5.98
N THR A 65 -3.96 -26.38 4.73
CA THR A 65 -2.71 -25.71 4.42
C THR A 65 -2.90 -24.19 4.44
N ILE A 66 -1.99 -23.46 5.11
CA ILE A 66 -2.02 -22.00 5.19
C ILE A 66 -0.78 -21.43 4.51
N GLY A 67 -0.98 -20.51 3.57
CA GLY A 67 0.09 -19.68 3.01
C GLY A 67 0.03 -18.27 3.59
N TYR A 68 1.12 -17.80 4.13
CA TYR A 68 1.23 -16.45 4.68
C TYR A 68 2.28 -15.64 3.93
N PHE A 69 1.83 -14.55 3.32
CA PHE A 69 2.69 -13.54 2.72
C PHE A 69 2.86 -12.39 3.70
N ASN A 70 4.09 -12.18 4.17
CA ASN A 70 4.49 -11.07 5.00
C ASN A 70 5.53 -10.19 4.29
N GLN A 71 5.83 -9.04 4.87
CA GLN A 71 6.81 -8.10 4.32
C GLN A 71 8.28 -8.48 4.58
N ASP A 72 8.53 -9.47 5.41
CA ASP A 72 9.86 -10.02 5.68
C ASP A 72 10.06 -11.32 4.91
N VAL A 73 10.81 -11.26 3.82
CA VAL A 73 11.02 -12.39 2.91
C VAL A 73 12.30 -13.19 3.19
N GLY A 74 13.06 -12.79 4.22
CA GLY A 74 14.34 -13.42 4.53
C GLY A 74 15.41 -13.26 3.44
N GLU A 75 16.55 -13.88 3.63
CA GLU A 75 17.63 -13.91 2.62
C GLU A 75 17.36 -15.00 1.59
N MET A 76 17.21 -14.59 0.33
CA MET A 76 17.14 -15.49 -0.82
C MET A 76 18.35 -15.22 -1.71
N SER A 77 19.21 -16.23 -1.92
CA SER A 77 20.38 -16.11 -2.78
C SER A 77 20.82 -17.48 -3.30
N GLY A 78 21.56 -17.49 -4.41
CA GLY A 78 22.18 -18.71 -4.94
C GLY A 78 21.26 -19.60 -5.75
N GLN A 79 20.06 -19.12 -6.14
CA GLN A 79 19.12 -19.87 -6.98
C GLN A 79 18.32 -18.92 -7.90
N SER A 80 17.78 -19.48 -9.00
CA SER A 80 16.95 -18.70 -9.91
C SER A 80 15.60 -18.34 -9.29
N ALA A 81 14.95 -17.28 -9.82
CA ALA A 81 13.61 -16.90 -9.34
C ALA A 81 12.59 -18.03 -9.54
N VAL A 82 12.66 -18.79 -10.63
CA VAL A 82 11.80 -19.96 -10.85
C VAL A 82 12.04 -21.02 -9.77
N ALA A 83 13.30 -21.36 -9.49
CA ALA A 83 13.64 -22.33 -8.45
C ALA A 83 13.15 -21.88 -7.07
N ALA A 84 13.35 -20.61 -6.73
CA ALA A 84 12.90 -20.03 -5.47
C ALA A 84 11.36 -20.07 -5.30
N VAL A 85 10.61 -19.87 -6.39
CA VAL A 85 9.14 -19.99 -6.38
C VAL A 85 8.70 -21.44 -6.21
N MET A 86 9.39 -22.38 -6.84
CA MET A 86 9.09 -23.82 -6.72
C MET A 86 9.47 -24.39 -5.36
N ASP A 87 10.42 -23.78 -4.65
CA ASP A 87 11.01 -24.26 -3.37
C ASP A 87 9.99 -24.40 -2.22
N GLY A 88 8.77 -23.98 -2.36
CA GLY A 88 7.71 -24.18 -1.38
C GLY A 88 6.74 -25.30 -1.69
N VAL A 89 6.88 -25.97 -2.84
CA VAL A 89 5.85 -26.87 -3.38
C VAL A 89 6.24 -28.36 -3.22
N GLY A 90 6.54 -28.76 -1.99
CA GLY A 90 6.72 -30.17 -1.63
C GLY A 90 7.93 -30.87 -2.27
N PRO A 91 7.87 -32.20 -2.51
CA PRO A 91 9.03 -33.00 -2.95
C PRO A 91 9.54 -32.66 -4.35
N VAL A 92 8.73 -31.96 -5.17
CA VAL A 92 9.12 -31.57 -6.53
C VAL A 92 10.26 -30.55 -6.52
N SER A 93 10.29 -29.66 -5.51
CA SER A 93 11.35 -28.67 -5.39
C SER A 93 12.71 -29.27 -5.07
N ALA A 94 12.74 -30.30 -4.20
CA ALA A 94 13.97 -31.02 -3.88
C ALA A 94 14.54 -31.72 -5.11
N LEU A 95 13.68 -32.35 -5.94
CA LEU A 95 14.08 -32.99 -7.18
C LEU A 95 14.60 -31.99 -8.22
N ALA A 96 13.95 -30.82 -8.34
CA ALA A 96 14.43 -29.75 -9.23
C ALA A 96 15.81 -29.23 -8.82
N ALA A 97 16.03 -29.02 -7.52
CA ALA A 97 17.32 -28.60 -6.99
C ALA A 97 18.40 -29.68 -7.21
N GLU A 98 18.07 -30.98 -7.03
CA GLU A 98 18.97 -32.09 -7.30
C GLU A 98 19.32 -32.17 -8.79
N MET A 99 18.35 -32.02 -9.69
CA MET A 99 18.60 -31.97 -11.15
C MET A 99 19.59 -30.87 -11.52
N ALA A 100 19.35 -29.64 -11.02
CA ALA A 100 20.22 -28.49 -11.29
C ALA A 100 21.64 -28.71 -10.73
N GLY A 101 21.76 -29.33 -9.56
CA GLY A 101 23.06 -29.73 -8.97
C GLY A 101 23.80 -30.75 -9.80
N LEU A 102 23.10 -31.76 -10.33
CA LEU A 102 23.65 -32.77 -11.21
C LEU A 102 24.09 -32.20 -12.57
N GLU A 103 23.30 -31.29 -13.15
CA GLU A 103 23.66 -30.55 -14.39
C GLU A 103 24.94 -29.74 -14.20
N ALA A 104 25.07 -29.02 -13.10
CA ALA A 104 26.27 -28.27 -12.76
C ALA A 104 27.49 -29.21 -12.58
N ALA A 105 27.30 -30.35 -11.93
CA ALA A 105 28.35 -31.35 -11.74
C ALA A 105 28.81 -32.02 -13.04
N MET A 106 27.91 -32.20 -14.02
CA MET A 106 28.25 -32.75 -15.34
C MET A 106 29.08 -31.79 -16.20
N VAL A 107 29.01 -30.47 -15.95
CA VAL A 107 29.79 -29.47 -16.67
C VAL A 107 31.16 -29.25 -16.01
N ASP A 108 31.38 -29.77 -14.79
CA ASP A 108 32.63 -29.60 -14.05
C ASP A 108 33.72 -30.53 -14.60
N PRO A 109 34.83 -30.01 -15.17
CA PRO A 109 35.91 -30.83 -15.73
C PRO A 109 36.60 -31.74 -14.69
N ASP A 110 36.59 -31.34 -13.42
CA ASP A 110 37.24 -32.11 -12.33
C ASP A 110 36.46 -33.37 -11.93
N ARG A 111 35.23 -33.51 -12.41
CA ARG A 111 34.33 -34.64 -12.14
C ARG A 111 34.09 -35.55 -13.33
N ALA A 112 34.92 -35.45 -14.35
CA ALA A 112 34.78 -36.25 -15.58
C ALA A 112 34.75 -37.79 -15.32
N ASP A 113 35.45 -38.26 -14.30
CA ASP A 113 35.50 -39.68 -13.93
C ASP A 113 34.18 -40.17 -13.30
N GLU A 114 33.31 -39.28 -12.83
CA GLU A 114 32.01 -39.60 -12.24
C GLU A 114 30.84 -39.48 -13.25
N MET A 115 31.12 -39.16 -14.50
CA MET A 115 30.12 -38.78 -15.51
C MET A 115 29.01 -39.84 -15.70
N GLU A 116 29.38 -41.14 -15.73
CA GLU A 116 28.41 -42.22 -15.93
C GLU A 116 27.40 -42.31 -14.77
N ALA A 117 27.92 -42.21 -13.53
CA ALA A 117 27.08 -42.22 -12.33
C ALA A 117 26.20 -40.93 -12.21
N LEU A 118 26.70 -39.77 -12.64
CA LEU A 118 25.94 -38.53 -12.68
C LEU A 118 24.79 -38.60 -13.69
N ILE A 119 25.01 -39.19 -14.87
CA ILE A 119 23.98 -39.38 -15.91
C ILE A 119 22.89 -40.35 -15.42
N GLU A 120 23.28 -41.49 -14.81
CA GLU A 120 22.32 -42.45 -14.26
C GLU A 120 21.45 -41.81 -13.18
N ARG A 121 22.08 -41.10 -12.23
CA ARG A 121 21.37 -40.40 -11.17
C ARG A 121 20.44 -39.31 -11.72
N TYR A 122 20.88 -38.55 -12.72
CA TYR A 122 20.06 -37.53 -13.37
C TYR A 122 18.82 -38.16 -14.02
N GLY A 123 18.97 -39.31 -14.69
CA GLY A 123 17.84 -40.04 -15.28
C GLY A 123 16.79 -40.45 -14.25
N ASP A 124 17.23 -40.98 -13.10
CA ASP A 124 16.34 -41.38 -12.01
C ASP A 124 15.57 -40.20 -11.42
N VAL A 125 16.28 -39.08 -11.16
CA VAL A 125 15.69 -37.86 -10.61
C VAL A 125 14.74 -37.25 -11.61
N GLN A 126 15.09 -37.19 -12.88
CA GLN A 126 14.25 -36.69 -13.97
C GLN A 126 12.95 -37.49 -14.12
N ALA A 127 13.04 -38.85 -14.07
CA ALA A 127 11.86 -39.70 -14.12
C ALA A 127 10.89 -39.42 -12.96
N ARG A 128 11.42 -39.28 -11.73
CA ARG A 128 10.61 -38.92 -10.56
C ARG A 128 10.01 -37.50 -10.65
N PHE A 129 10.77 -36.54 -11.16
CA PHE A 129 10.30 -35.17 -11.40
C PHE A 129 9.15 -35.18 -12.41
N GLN A 130 9.24 -35.98 -13.46
CA GLN A 130 8.18 -36.15 -14.45
C GLN A 130 6.95 -36.85 -13.88
N GLU A 131 7.11 -37.90 -13.05
CA GLU A 131 5.99 -38.58 -12.37
C GLU A 131 5.18 -37.62 -11.46
N LEU A 132 5.84 -36.65 -10.88
CA LEU A 132 5.23 -35.62 -10.01
C LEU A 132 4.77 -34.38 -10.79
N ASP A 133 4.67 -34.45 -12.11
CA ASP A 133 4.27 -33.31 -12.97
C ASP A 133 5.16 -32.06 -12.81
N GLY A 134 6.43 -32.23 -12.50
CA GLY A 134 7.38 -31.16 -12.22
C GLY A 134 7.52 -30.14 -13.33
N TYR A 135 7.50 -30.57 -14.60
CA TYR A 135 7.54 -29.64 -15.74
C TYR A 135 6.27 -28.78 -15.84
N ALA A 136 5.10 -29.32 -15.51
CA ALA A 136 3.87 -28.56 -15.44
C ALA A 136 3.92 -27.52 -14.30
N LEU A 137 4.57 -27.88 -13.18
CA LEU A 137 4.78 -26.96 -12.06
C LEU A 137 5.72 -25.81 -12.43
N GLU A 138 6.83 -26.10 -13.14
CA GLU A 138 7.73 -25.05 -13.64
C GLU A 138 7.02 -24.11 -14.61
N ALA A 139 6.23 -24.65 -15.53
CA ALA A 139 5.45 -23.84 -16.45
C ALA A 139 4.48 -22.89 -15.70
N LYS A 140 3.80 -23.41 -14.66
CA LYS A 140 2.94 -22.59 -13.78
C LYS A 140 3.74 -21.56 -12.99
N ALA A 141 4.94 -21.90 -12.49
CA ALA A 141 5.81 -20.95 -11.81
C ALA A 141 6.20 -19.79 -12.73
N ARG A 142 6.57 -20.10 -13.98
CA ARG A 142 6.88 -19.09 -15.00
C ARG A 142 5.66 -18.23 -15.36
N GLU A 143 4.47 -18.81 -15.45
CA GLU A 143 3.21 -18.09 -15.68
C GLU A 143 2.92 -17.11 -14.54
N VAL A 144 3.04 -17.54 -13.27
CA VAL A 144 2.85 -16.67 -12.10
C VAL A 144 3.88 -15.56 -12.07
N LEU A 145 5.15 -15.85 -12.33
CA LEU A 145 6.22 -14.85 -12.40
C LEU A 145 5.98 -13.86 -13.55
N ALA A 146 5.55 -14.32 -14.73
CA ALA A 146 5.20 -13.46 -15.86
C ALA A 146 4.06 -12.51 -15.50
N GLY A 147 3.03 -13.01 -14.81
CA GLY A 147 1.93 -12.20 -14.28
C GLY A 147 2.38 -11.13 -13.27
N LEU A 148 3.48 -11.37 -12.57
CA LEU A 148 4.13 -10.41 -11.69
C LEU A 148 5.22 -9.58 -12.38
N SER A 149 5.18 -9.48 -13.72
CA SER A 149 6.06 -8.68 -14.58
C SER A 149 7.54 -9.09 -14.60
N PHE A 150 7.86 -10.36 -14.32
CA PHE A 150 9.21 -10.87 -14.52
C PHE A 150 9.50 -11.11 -16.01
N SER A 151 10.61 -10.60 -16.50
CA SER A 151 11.16 -11.01 -17.80
C SER A 151 11.80 -12.39 -17.71
N GLN A 152 11.91 -13.09 -18.85
CA GLN A 152 12.55 -14.40 -18.93
C GLN A 152 13.96 -14.40 -18.31
N GLU A 153 14.75 -13.37 -18.61
CA GLU A 153 16.11 -13.21 -18.07
C GLU A 153 16.11 -13.11 -16.53
N ARG A 154 15.13 -12.40 -15.93
CA ARG A 154 15.01 -12.30 -14.48
C ARG A 154 14.47 -13.57 -13.83
N MET A 155 13.65 -14.34 -14.54
CA MET A 155 13.16 -15.64 -14.06
C MET A 155 14.28 -16.63 -13.88
N ASP A 156 15.24 -16.63 -14.81
CA ASP A 156 16.38 -17.54 -14.82
C ASP A 156 17.60 -17.00 -14.05
N GLY A 157 17.57 -15.70 -13.68
CA GLY A 157 18.62 -15.02 -12.92
C GLY A 157 18.57 -15.30 -11.42
N ASP A 158 19.71 -15.07 -10.73
CA ASP A 158 19.83 -15.24 -9.28
C ASP A 158 18.97 -14.23 -8.52
N VAL A 159 18.09 -14.74 -7.63
CA VAL A 159 17.24 -13.92 -6.74
C VAL A 159 18.08 -13.04 -5.83
N GLY A 160 19.30 -13.44 -5.46
CA GLY A 160 20.21 -12.67 -4.63
C GLY A 160 20.52 -11.27 -5.19
N LEU A 161 20.58 -11.18 -6.53
CA LEU A 161 20.88 -9.92 -7.26
C LEU A 161 19.66 -9.00 -7.42
N LEU A 162 18.46 -9.47 -7.07
CA LEU A 162 17.24 -8.71 -7.20
C LEU A 162 17.11 -7.67 -6.07
N SER A 163 16.47 -6.53 -6.38
CA SER A 163 16.09 -5.55 -5.34
C SER A 163 15.01 -6.11 -4.41
N GLY A 164 14.85 -5.49 -3.23
CA GLY A 164 13.86 -5.92 -2.23
C GLY A 164 12.45 -6.07 -2.80
N GLY A 165 11.99 -5.14 -3.62
CA GLY A 165 10.66 -5.24 -4.25
C GLY A 165 10.52 -6.44 -5.20
N TRP A 166 11.56 -6.82 -5.92
CA TRP A 166 11.55 -8.03 -6.74
C TRP A 166 11.58 -9.31 -5.90
N LYS A 167 12.35 -9.32 -4.80
CA LYS A 167 12.35 -10.45 -3.84
C LYS A 167 10.96 -10.64 -3.22
N MET A 168 10.27 -9.54 -2.89
CA MET A 168 8.88 -9.58 -2.43
C MET A 168 7.93 -10.22 -3.45
N ARG A 169 8.09 -9.91 -4.76
CA ARG A 169 7.30 -10.54 -5.81
C ARG A 169 7.60 -12.04 -5.94
N VAL A 170 8.85 -12.48 -5.75
CA VAL A 170 9.20 -13.91 -5.70
C VAL A 170 8.50 -14.60 -4.53
N ALA A 171 8.51 -14.02 -3.34
CA ALA A 171 7.82 -14.55 -2.17
C ALA A 171 6.30 -14.64 -2.38
N LEU A 172 5.71 -13.62 -3.00
CA LEU A 172 4.28 -13.65 -3.36
C LEU A 172 4.01 -14.76 -4.38
N ALA A 173 4.82 -14.86 -5.45
CA ALA A 173 4.70 -15.91 -6.47
C ALA A 173 4.73 -17.32 -5.88
N ARG A 174 5.60 -17.55 -4.89
CA ARG A 174 5.69 -18.82 -4.16
C ARG A 174 4.36 -19.22 -3.52
N ILE A 175 3.69 -18.29 -2.83
CA ILE A 175 2.41 -18.55 -2.18
C ILE A 175 1.29 -18.74 -3.21
N LEU A 176 1.29 -17.95 -4.28
CA LEU A 176 0.31 -18.08 -5.36
C LEU A 176 0.44 -19.43 -6.08
N LEU A 177 1.68 -19.91 -6.33
CA LEU A 177 1.93 -21.20 -6.93
C LEU A 177 1.47 -22.36 -6.03
N MET A 178 1.72 -22.25 -4.72
CA MET A 178 1.34 -23.26 -3.73
C MET A 178 -0.18 -23.50 -3.66
N ARG A 179 -1.00 -22.48 -3.95
CA ARG A 179 -2.47 -22.49 -3.84
C ARG A 179 -2.97 -23.17 -2.55
N PRO A 180 -2.59 -22.69 -1.36
CA PRO A 180 -2.97 -23.29 -0.09
C PRO A 180 -4.50 -23.22 0.12
N ASP A 181 -5.07 -23.99 1.06
CA ASP A 181 -6.50 -23.92 1.40
C ASP A 181 -6.90 -22.58 2.03
N GLY A 182 -5.98 -21.93 2.73
CA GLY A 182 -6.11 -20.58 3.30
C GLY A 182 -4.93 -19.71 2.93
N MET A 183 -5.20 -18.53 2.38
CA MET A 183 -4.18 -17.55 1.97
C MET A 183 -4.32 -16.29 2.81
N LEU A 184 -3.22 -15.91 3.46
CA LEU A 184 -3.10 -14.70 4.27
C LEU A 184 -2.14 -13.76 3.57
N LEU A 185 -2.60 -12.58 3.13
CA LEU A 185 -1.80 -11.63 2.36
C LEU A 185 -1.72 -10.29 3.09
N ASP A 186 -0.52 -9.94 3.58
CA ASP A 186 -0.28 -8.64 4.26
C ASP A 186 0.28 -7.63 3.26
N GLU A 187 -0.56 -6.71 2.79
CA GLU A 187 -0.26 -5.67 1.81
C GLU A 187 0.36 -6.20 0.49
N PRO A 188 -0.27 -7.16 -0.21
CA PRO A 188 0.30 -7.76 -1.41
C PRO A 188 0.39 -6.79 -2.60
N SER A 189 -0.36 -5.70 -2.57
CA SER A 189 -0.35 -4.64 -3.59
C SER A 189 0.90 -3.76 -3.55
N ASN A 190 1.63 -3.75 -2.41
CA ASN A 190 2.85 -2.99 -2.29
C ASN A 190 3.91 -3.54 -3.27
N HIS A 191 4.69 -2.65 -3.87
CA HIS A 191 5.75 -2.98 -4.84
C HIS A 191 5.28 -3.61 -6.17
N LEU A 192 3.97 -3.71 -6.41
CA LEU A 192 3.42 -4.14 -7.71
C LEU A 192 3.18 -2.93 -8.61
N ASP A 193 3.48 -3.09 -9.88
CA ASP A 193 2.99 -2.16 -10.90
C ASP A 193 1.52 -2.44 -11.23
N LEU A 194 0.90 -1.52 -11.92
CA LEU A 194 -0.53 -1.61 -12.21
C LEU A 194 -0.89 -2.87 -13.02
N GLU A 195 0.00 -3.32 -13.91
CA GLU A 195 -0.19 -4.55 -14.71
C GLU A 195 -0.18 -5.79 -13.81
N SER A 196 0.83 -5.93 -12.94
CA SER A 196 0.91 -7.02 -11.96
C SER A 196 -0.27 -7.00 -10.99
N LEU A 197 -0.73 -5.81 -10.59
CA LEU A 197 -1.88 -5.65 -9.70
C LEU A 197 -3.17 -6.18 -10.33
N ILE A 198 -3.42 -5.84 -11.61
CA ILE A 198 -4.58 -6.31 -12.37
C ILE A 198 -4.54 -7.83 -12.55
N TRP A 199 -3.35 -8.37 -12.85
CA TRP A 199 -3.16 -9.81 -12.95
C TRP A 199 -3.44 -10.50 -11.61
N LEU A 200 -2.92 -9.95 -10.50
CA LEU A 200 -3.15 -10.49 -9.15
C LEU A 200 -4.64 -10.44 -8.78
N GLU A 201 -5.36 -9.37 -9.13
CA GLU A 201 -6.82 -9.29 -8.96
C GLU A 201 -7.54 -10.46 -9.65
N ALA A 202 -7.19 -10.74 -10.91
CA ALA A 202 -7.77 -11.83 -11.66
C ALA A 202 -7.48 -13.18 -11.00
N PHE A 203 -6.22 -13.40 -10.59
CA PHE A 203 -5.80 -14.62 -9.90
C PHE A 203 -6.57 -14.83 -8.59
N LEU A 204 -6.67 -13.79 -7.74
CA LEU A 204 -7.36 -13.89 -6.45
C LEU A 204 -8.87 -14.04 -6.59
N LYS A 205 -9.48 -13.53 -7.67
CA LYS A 205 -10.89 -13.78 -7.99
C LYS A 205 -11.16 -15.24 -8.30
N ASP A 206 -10.25 -15.90 -9.00
CA ASP A 206 -10.36 -17.31 -9.40
C ASP A 206 -9.86 -18.29 -8.32
N TYR A 207 -9.38 -17.78 -7.19
CA TYR A 207 -8.92 -18.61 -6.09
C TYR A 207 -10.08 -19.14 -5.25
N ASP A 208 -10.17 -20.49 -5.09
CA ASP A 208 -11.28 -21.18 -4.41
C ASP A 208 -11.07 -21.37 -2.90
N GLY A 209 -9.90 -21.06 -2.38
CA GLY A 209 -9.58 -21.18 -0.95
C GLY A 209 -10.12 -20.01 -0.12
N ALA A 210 -9.85 -20.04 1.17
CA ALA A 210 -10.13 -18.93 2.08
C ALA A 210 -9.07 -17.83 1.92
N LEU A 211 -9.46 -16.59 1.70
CA LEU A 211 -8.55 -15.45 1.57
C LEU A 211 -8.80 -14.43 2.67
N LEU A 212 -7.77 -14.09 3.43
CA LEU A 212 -7.75 -12.93 4.33
C LEU A 212 -6.61 -12.02 3.90
N MET A 213 -6.92 -10.76 3.57
CA MET A 213 -5.91 -9.83 3.06
C MET A 213 -6.03 -8.45 3.67
N THR A 214 -4.90 -7.77 3.80
CA THR A 214 -4.84 -6.33 4.01
C THR A 214 -4.44 -5.65 2.71
N SER A 215 -4.93 -4.46 2.47
CA SER A 215 -4.41 -3.57 1.42
C SER A 215 -4.80 -2.13 1.71
N HIS A 216 -3.95 -1.21 1.28
CA HIS A 216 -4.23 0.22 1.25
C HIS A 216 -4.73 0.69 -0.13
N ASP A 217 -5.01 -0.24 -1.04
CA ASP A 217 -5.66 0.03 -2.33
C ASP A 217 -7.15 -0.28 -2.23
N ARG A 218 -7.98 0.78 -2.24
CA ARG A 218 -9.43 0.69 -2.13
C ARG A 218 -10.05 -0.11 -3.27
N GLU A 219 -9.63 0.15 -4.51
CA GLU A 219 -10.18 -0.47 -5.70
C GLU A 219 -9.82 -1.97 -5.75
N PHE A 220 -8.58 -2.31 -5.39
CA PHE A 220 -8.13 -3.68 -5.26
C PHE A 220 -8.97 -4.46 -4.23
N MET A 221 -9.17 -3.88 -3.05
CA MET A 221 -10.02 -4.48 -2.01
C MET A 221 -11.46 -4.66 -2.52
N ASN A 222 -12.04 -3.60 -3.11
CA ASN A 222 -13.44 -3.61 -3.54
C ASN A 222 -13.74 -4.66 -4.62
N ARG A 223 -12.75 -4.96 -5.47
CA ARG A 223 -12.90 -5.93 -6.57
C ARG A 223 -12.78 -7.39 -6.13
N ILE A 224 -12.13 -7.67 -4.99
CA ILE A 224 -11.82 -9.03 -4.55
C ILE A 224 -12.68 -9.45 -3.37
N VAL A 225 -12.83 -8.57 -2.34
CA VAL A 225 -13.43 -8.99 -1.08
C VAL A 225 -14.95 -8.94 -1.11
N GLY A 226 -15.56 -9.97 -0.53
CA GLY A 226 -17.02 -10.04 -0.28
C GLY A 226 -17.37 -9.86 1.20
N LYS A 227 -16.37 -9.69 2.06
CA LYS A 227 -16.49 -9.56 3.52
C LYS A 227 -15.38 -8.65 4.03
N VAL A 228 -15.67 -7.76 4.95
CA VAL A 228 -14.68 -6.88 5.57
C VAL A 228 -14.69 -7.09 7.08
N VAL A 229 -13.52 -7.26 7.67
CA VAL A 229 -13.31 -7.35 9.12
C VAL A 229 -12.56 -6.08 9.55
N GLU A 230 -13.23 -5.26 10.34
CA GLU A 230 -12.65 -4.02 10.87
C GLU A 230 -12.07 -4.25 12.27
N ILE A 231 -10.86 -3.77 12.49
CA ILE A 231 -10.23 -3.66 13.81
C ILE A 231 -10.39 -2.20 14.25
N ASP A 232 -11.22 -1.96 15.28
CA ASP A 232 -11.37 -0.63 15.88
C ASP A 232 -11.44 -0.74 17.41
N GLY A 233 -10.54 -0.04 18.10
CA GLY A 233 -10.50 0.02 19.55
C GLY A 233 -10.32 -1.34 20.25
N GLY A 234 -9.68 -2.30 19.60
CA GLY A 234 -9.43 -3.66 20.11
C GLY A 234 -10.56 -4.65 19.84
N THR A 235 -11.63 -4.25 19.16
CA THR A 235 -12.74 -5.12 18.77
C THR A 235 -12.66 -5.46 17.28
N LEU A 236 -13.16 -6.65 16.92
CA LEU A 236 -13.36 -7.06 15.52
C LEU A 236 -14.82 -6.94 15.16
N THR A 237 -15.12 -6.16 14.13
CA THR A 237 -16.48 -6.04 13.56
C THR A 237 -16.48 -6.55 12.13
N THR A 238 -17.40 -7.48 11.83
CA THR A 238 -17.52 -8.09 10.51
C THR A 238 -18.66 -7.46 9.71
N TYR A 239 -18.40 -7.07 8.48
CA TYR A 239 -19.36 -6.55 7.51
C TYR A 239 -19.46 -7.52 6.33
N SER A 240 -20.66 -8.01 6.03
CA SER A 240 -20.92 -8.89 4.89
C SER A 240 -21.22 -8.03 3.67
N GLY A 241 -20.24 -7.85 2.80
CA GLY A 241 -20.29 -7.02 1.61
C GLY A 241 -18.88 -6.63 1.15
N ASN A 242 -18.81 -5.94 0.01
CA ASN A 242 -17.56 -5.42 -0.51
C ASN A 242 -17.07 -4.20 0.29
N PHE A 243 -15.93 -3.64 -0.10
CA PHE A 243 -15.32 -2.52 0.61
C PHE A 243 -16.19 -1.25 0.59
N ASP A 244 -16.87 -0.94 -0.52
CA ASP A 244 -17.78 0.21 -0.62
C ASP A 244 -18.98 0.07 0.32
N PHE A 245 -19.53 -1.15 0.43
CA PHE A 245 -20.60 -1.42 1.38
C PHE A 245 -20.14 -1.19 2.84
N TYR A 246 -18.95 -1.67 3.18
CA TYR A 246 -18.34 -1.42 4.49
C TYR A 246 -18.24 0.07 4.79
N GLU A 247 -17.71 0.87 3.88
CA GLU A 247 -17.57 2.33 4.07
C GLU A 247 -18.93 3.02 4.31
N GLN A 248 -19.95 2.64 3.54
CA GLN A 248 -21.30 3.17 3.70
C GLN A 248 -21.89 2.82 5.07
N GLN A 249 -21.78 1.56 5.49
CA GLN A 249 -22.27 1.09 6.78
C GLN A 249 -21.53 1.75 7.95
N ARG A 250 -20.23 1.88 7.83
CA ARG A 250 -19.42 2.57 8.82
C ARG A 250 -19.81 4.03 8.96
N ALA A 251 -19.91 4.77 7.85
CA ALA A 251 -20.34 6.17 7.85
C ALA A 251 -21.72 6.35 8.47
N LEU A 252 -22.65 5.43 8.20
CA LEU A 252 -23.97 5.42 8.80
C LEU A 252 -23.90 5.19 10.32
N SER A 253 -23.14 4.20 10.76
CA SER A 253 -22.93 3.89 12.18
C SER A 253 -22.28 5.05 12.94
N GLU A 254 -21.27 5.69 12.37
CA GLU A 254 -20.62 6.87 12.95
C GLU A 254 -21.61 8.04 13.11
N ARG A 255 -22.42 8.32 12.08
CA ARG A 255 -23.50 9.35 12.15
C ARG A 255 -24.54 9.02 13.23
N GLN A 256 -24.95 7.78 13.33
CA GLN A 256 -25.92 7.35 14.36
C GLN A 256 -25.32 7.50 15.77
N ARG A 257 -24.07 7.07 15.98
CA ARG A 257 -23.35 7.22 17.26
C ARG A 257 -23.18 8.70 17.63
N GLN A 258 -22.83 9.54 16.68
CA GLN A 258 -22.73 10.98 16.89
C GLN A 258 -24.09 11.60 17.30
N ALA A 259 -25.15 11.25 16.62
CA ALA A 259 -26.50 11.74 16.94
C ALA A 259 -26.98 11.24 18.31
N GLN A 260 -26.67 10.00 18.68
CA GLN A 260 -26.95 9.46 20.01
C GLN A 260 -26.18 10.19 21.09
N PHE A 261 -24.87 10.44 20.89
CA PHE A 261 -24.03 11.22 21.79
C PHE A 261 -24.59 12.64 21.99
N GLU A 262 -24.90 13.36 20.92
CA GLU A 262 -25.45 14.71 21.00
C GLU A 262 -26.79 14.75 21.75
N ARG A 263 -27.68 13.81 21.50
CA ARG A 263 -28.95 13.67 22.23
C ARG A 263 -28.72 13.42 23.70
N GLN A 264 -27.80 12.51 24.06
CA GLN A 264 -27.45 12.24 25.45
C GLN A 264 -26.86 13.46 26.12
N GLN A 265 -25.91 14.17 25.47
CA GLN A 265 -25.29 15.39 26.02
C GLN A 265 -26.35 16.48 26.26
N ALA A 266 -27.26 16.69 25.31
CA ALA A 266 -28.36 17.63 25.46
C ALA A 266 -29.30 17.28 26.63
N MET A 267 -29.57 15.99 26.84
CA MET A 267 -30.36 15.50 27.96
C MET A 267 -29.61 15.72 29.30
N LEU A 268 -28.33 15.33 29.36
CA LEU A 268 -27.49 15.52 30.55
C LEU A 268 -27.39 17.00 30.93
N ALA A 269 -27.18 17.89 29.95
CA ALA A 269 -27.11 19.33 30.18
C ALA A 269 -28.41 19.90 30.76
N LYS A 270 -29.58 19.42 30.30
CA LYS A 270 -30.89 19.82 30.85
C LYS A 270 -31.06 19.36 32.31
N GLU A 271 -30.68 18.12 32.62
CA GLU A 271 -30.77 17.57 33.99
C GLU A 271 -29.80 18.29 34.94
N ILE A 272 -28.57 18.55 34.51
CA ILE A 272 -27.58 19.31 35.28
C ILE A 272 -28.09 20.73 35.59
N LYS A 273 -28.59 21.46 34.56
CA LYS A 273 -29.16 22.81 34.78
C LYS A 273 -30.34 22.79 35.74
N PHE A 274 -31.19 21.76 35.72
CA PHE A 274 -32.27 21.63 36.68
C PHE A 274 -31.73 21.43 38.11
N ILE A 275 -30.77 20.52 38.29
CA ILE A 275 -30.13 20.25 39.58
C ILE A 275 -29.50 21.54 40.11
N GLU A 276 -28.70 22.25 39.32
CA GLU A 276 -28.06 23.51 39.73
C GLU A 276 -29.08 24.58 40.18
N ARG A 277 -30.17 24.73 39.39
CA ARG A 277 -31.21 25.72 39.68
C ARG A 277 -31.97 25.44 40.98
N PHE A 278 -32.18 24.17 41.31
CA PHE A 278 -33.02 23.76 42.45
C PHE A 278 -32.25 23.20 43.65
N LYS A 279 -30.92 22.99 43.54
CA LYS A 279 -30.06 22.43 44.58
C LYS A 279 -30.21 23.14 45.97
N ALA A 280 -30.40 24.47 45.96
CA ALA A 280 -30.50 25.26 47.19
C ALA A 280 -31.92 25.30 47.79
N ARG A 281 -32.95 24.71 47.16
CA ARG A 281 -34.34 24.79 47.62
C ARG A 281 -34.75 23.51 48.33
N ALA A 282 -35.00 23.59 49.65
CA ALA A 282 -35.41 22.45 50.50
C ALA A 282 -36.65 21.71 49.99
N SER A 283 -37.62 22.45 49.39
CA SER A 283 -38.85 21.89 48.79
C SER A 283 -38.63 20.97 47.58
N HIS A 284 -37.47 21.05 46.97
CA HIS A 284 -37.11 20.21 45.79
C HIS A 284 -36.01 19.19 46.05
N ALA A 285 -35.55 19.05 47.32
CA ALA A 285 -34.43 18.19 47.69
C ALA A 285 -34.62 16.72 47.23
N ALA A 286 -35.81 16.15 47.44
CA ALA A 286 -36.13 14.79 47.02
C ALA A 286 -36.09 14.60 45.49
N GLN A 287 -36.56 15.60 44.70
CA GLN A 287 -36.52 15.57 43.23
C GLN A 287 -35.09 15.71 42.73
N VAL A 288 -34.28 16.58 43.32
CA VAL A 288 -32.87 16.76 43.00
C VAL A 288 -32.10 15.47 43.25
N GLN A 289 -32.26 14.84 44.43
CA GLN A 289 -31.60 13.58 44.74
C GLN A 289 -32.02 12.44 43.80
N SER A 290 -33.29 12.36 43.42
CA SER A 290 -33.77 11.36 42.44
C SER A 290 -33.10 11.55 41.09
N ARG A 291 -32.95 12.81 40.60
CA ARG A 291 -32.31 13.12 39.31
C ARG A 291 -30.82 12.87 39.36
N VAL A 292 -30.11 13.19 40.45
CA VAL A 292 -28.70 12.84 40.63
C VAL A 292 -28.50 11.35 40.53
N LYS A 293 -29.28 10.55 41.29
CA LYS A 293 -29.22 9.08 41.21
C LYS A 293 -29.53 8.52 39.84
N LYS A 294 -30.39 9.23 39.05
CA LYS A 294 -30.67 8.85 37.65
C LYS A 294 -29.47 9.16 36.74
N LEU A 295 -28.80 10.30 36.93
CA LEU A 295 -27.59 10.66 36.16
C LEU A 295 -26.44 9.69 36.42
N ASP A 296 -26.25 9.28 37.69
CA ASP A 296 -25.19 8.35 38.09
C ASP A 296 -25.37 6.94 37.49
N LYS A 297 -26.60 6.58 37.07
CA LYS A 297 -26.92 5.28 36.44
C LYS A 297 -26.84 5.31 34.90
N ILE A 298 -26.63 6.48 34.29
CA ILE A 298 -26.59 6.59 32.85
C ILE A 298 -25.19 6.19 32.37
N GLU A 299 -25.12 5.13 31.57
CA GLU A 299 -23.92 4.83 30.78
C GLU A 299 -23.63 5.97 29.82
N LYS A 300 -22.47 6.57 29.97
CA LYS A 300 -22.04 7.68 29.09
C LYS A 300 -21.61 7.11 27.76
N ILE A 301 -22.28 7.56 26.70
CA ILE A 301 -21.86 7.27 25.34
C ILE A 301 -20.57 8.03 25.06
N GLU A 302 -19.49 7.32 24.70
CA GLU A 302 -18.27 7.96 24.26
C GLU A 302 -18.46 8.63 22.89
N PRO A 303 -17.92 9.85 22.70
CA PRO A 303 -17.97 10.47 21.39
C PRO A 303 -17.25 9.57 20.38
N PRO A 304 -17.77 9.46 19.14
CA PRO A 304 -17.05 8.75 18.09
C PRO A 304 -15.65 9.37 17.95
N ARG A 305 -14.63 8.52 17.85
CA ARG A 305 -13.26 8.97 17.61
C ARG A 305 -13.24 9.73 16.30
N ARG A 306 -13.19 11.06 16.35
CA ARG A 306 -13.09 11.88 15.13
C ARG A 306 -11.76 11.57 14.48
N ARG A 307 -11.76 10.96 13.31
CA ARG A 307 -10.67 11.12 12.36
C ARG A 307 -10.67 12.59 11.98
N GLN A 308 -9.66 13.31 12.39
CA GLN A 308 -9.54 14.73 12.04
C GLN A 308 -9.33 14.81 10.52
N SER A 309 -10.39 15.06 9.77
CA SER A 309 -10.26 15.60 8.41
C SER A 309 -10.03 17.09 8.57
N VAL A 310 -8.79 17.50 8.69
CA VAL A 310 -8.48 18.92 8.74
C VAL A 310 -8.42 19.39 7.29
N GLN A 311 -9.34 20.30 6.93
CA GLN A 311 -9.28 21.00 5.66
C GLN A 311 -8.14 22.01 5.76
N PHE A 312 -7.08 21.79 5.00
CA PHE A 312 -6.00 22.74 4.84
C PHE A 312 -6.23 23.51 3.54
N GLU A 313 -6.38 24.83 3.64
CA GLU A 313 -6.39 25.71 2.47
C GLU A 313 -4.95 26.02 2.09
N PHE A 314 -4.50 25.53 0.94
CA PHE A 314 -3.19 25.84 0.40
C PHE A 314 -3.10 27.30 -0.01
N ARG A 315 -1.92 27.87 0.14
CA ARG A 315 -1.61 29.14 -0.51
C ARG A 315 -1.62 28.93 -2.01
N SER A 316 -2.15 29.87 -2.78
CA SER A 316 -2.08 29.80 -4.24
C SER A 316 -0.62 29.86 -4.69
N PRO A 317 -0.15 28.90 -5.53
CA PRO A 317 1.21 28.90 -6.02
C PRO A 317 1.50 30.12 -6.91
N PRO A 318 2.75 30.59 -6.98
CA PRO A 318 3.11 31.69 -7.88
C PRO A 318 2.89 31.29 -9.34
N ARG A 319 2.51 32.24 -10.18
CA ARG A 319 2.24 31.95 -11.59
C ARG A 319 3.53 31.60 -12.35
N SER A 320 3.53 30.45 -13.05
CA SER A 320 4.59 30.03 -13.99
C SER A 320 4.36 30.58 -15.40
N GLY A 321 5.37 30.47 -16.26
CA GLY A 321 5.22 30.62 -17.71
C GLY A 321 4.24 29.58 -18.30
N GLU A 322 3.93 29.71 -19.60
CA GLU A 322 3.02 28.80 -20.31
C GLU A 322 3.65 27.40 -20.46
N ASP A 323 4.89 27.33 -20.91
CA ASP A 323 5.68 26.08 -20.96
C ASP A 323 6.36 25.89 -19.60
N VAL A 324 6.06 24.78 -18.92
CA VAL A 324 6.57 24.48 -17.58
C VAL A 324 7.80 23.55 -17.65
N ALA A 325 7.74 22.52 -18.49
CA ALA A 325 8.86 21.65 -18.78
C ALA A 325 8.86 21.26 -20.26
N SER A 326 10.03 21.17 -20.87
CA SER A 326 10.20 20.81 -22.27
C SER A 326 11.33 19.81 -22.44
N PHE A 327 11.06 18.74 -23.16
CA PHE A 327 12.00 17.72 -23.59
C PHE A 327 12.14 17.84 -25.10
N ARG A 328 13.37 17.89 -25.62
CA ARG A 328 13.65 17.99 -27.04
C ARG A 328 14.70 16.97 -27.42
N ASP A 329 14.32 16.04 -28.28
CA ASP A 329 15.18 14.97 -28.81
C ASP A 329 15.97 14.25 -27.70
N VAL A 330 15.28 13.91 -26.59
CA VAL A 330 15.93 13.36 -25.40
C VAL A 330 16.25 11.89 -25.60
N HIS A 331 17.54 11.54 -25.48
CA HIS A 331 18.03 10.17 -25.43
C HIS A 331 18.58 9.85 -24.05
N LYS A 332 18.26 8.65 -23.54
CA LYS A 332 18.77 8.16 -22.26
C LYS A 332 18.96 6.65 -22.28
N LYS A 333 20.14 6.22 -21.82
CA LYS A 333 20.52 4.80 -21.71
C LYS A 333 21.11 4.53 -20.34
N TYR A 334 20.95 3.29 -19.88
CA TYR A 334 21.64 2.74 -18.73
C TYR A 334 22.33 1.44 -19.16
N GLY A 335 23.66 1.49 -19.28
CA GLY A 335 24.43 0.40 -19.89
C GLY A 335 23.98 0.13 -21.32
N SER A 336 23.57 -1.10 -21.64
CA SER A 336 23.04 -1.50 -22.94
C SER A 336 21.56 -1.17 -23.14
N HIS A 337 20.84 -0.86 -22.07
CA HIS A 337 19.38 -0.65 -22.11
C HIS A 337 19.04 0.80 -22.48
N SER A 338 18.35 0.98 -23.62
CA SER A 338 17.87 2.29 -24.07
C SER A 338 16.50 2.55 -23.47
N ILE A 339 16.38 3.64 -22.70
CA ILE A 339 15.11 4.07 -22.09
C ILE A 339 14.36 5.02 -23.02
N TYR A 340 15.06 6.04 -23.55
CA TYR A 340 14.51 6.99 -24.49
C TYR A 340 15.39 7.11 -25.71
N ALA A 341 14.76 7.20 -26.86
CA ALA A 341 15.41 7.35 -28.18
C ALA A 341 14.72 8.46 -28.98
N GLY A 342 15.00 9.74 -28.59
CA GLY A 342 14.39 10.90 -29.24
C GLY A 342 13.02 11.28 -28.64
N LEU A 343 12.94 11.41 -27.31
CA LEU A 343 11.70 11.84 -26.63
C LEU A 343 11.48 13.34 -26.83
N ASP A 344 10.35 13.69 -27.47
CA ASP A 344 9.80 15.03 -27.54
C ASP A 344 8.52 15.11 -26.69
N PHE A 345 8.57 15.90 -25.62
CA PHE A 345 7.46 16.04 -24.70
C PHE A 345 7.42 17.43 -24.08
N ARG A 346 6.24 17.97 -23.86
CA ARG A 346 6.05 19.30 -23.25
C ARG A 346 4.92 19.26 -22.24
N VAL A 347 5.21 19.83 -21.07
CA VAL A 347 4.23 20.08 -19.99
C VAL A 347 3.88 21.55 -19.97
N ARG A 348 2.59 21.88 -20.12
CA ARG A 348 2.08 23.24 -20.05
C ARG A 348 1.48 23.56 -18.69
N ARG A 349 1.37 24.83 -18.38
CA ARG A 349 0.76 25.29 -17.14
C ARG A 349 -0.64 24.74 -16.95
N MET A 350 -0.97 24.33 -15.71
CA MET A 350 -2.23 23.72 -15.28
C MET A 350 -2.48 22.32 -15.84
N GLU A 351 -1.57 21.75 -16.61
CA GLU A 351 -1.68 20.35 -16.97
C GLU A 351 -1.24 19.44 -15.82
N ARG A 352 -1.97 18.34 -15.66
CA ARG A 352 -1.75 17.31 -14.64
C ARG A 352 -1.52 15.98 -15.35
N TRP A 353 -0.24 15.70 -15.61
CA TRP A 353 0.18 14.53 -16.35
C TRP A 353 0.40 13.34 -15.43
N CYS A 354 -0.35 12.26 -15.61
CA CYS A 354 0.03 10.97 -15.07
C CYS A 354 0.86 10.18 -16.09
N VAL A 355 1.92 9.54 -15.61
CA VAL A 355 2.82 8.73 -16.44
C VAL A 355 2.53 7.25 -16.18
N LEU A 356 2.08 6.56 -17.21
CA LEU A 356 1.77 5.12 -17.20
C LEU A 356 2.85 4.33 -17.95
N GLY A 357 3.07 3.10 -17.56
CA GLY A 357 4.00 2.18 -18.22
C GLY A 357 4.46 1.08 -17.28
N ALA A 358 4.93 -0.02 -17.86
CA ALA A 358 5.48 -1.15 -17.13
C ALA A 358 6.68 -0.75 -16.26
N ASN A 359 7.05 -1.60 -15.31
CA ASN A 359 8.27 -1.38 -14.53
C ASN A 359 9.51 -1.49 -15.42
N GLY A 360 10.36 -0.46 -15.35
CA GLY A 360 11.52 -0.32 -16.23
C GLY A 360 11.26 0.47 -17.51
N ALA A 361 10.02 0.88 -17.81
CA ALA A 361 9.69 1.71 -18.98
C ALA A 361 10.26 3.14 -18.92
N GLY A 362 10.86 3.54 -17.80
CA GLY A 362 11.51 4.85 -17.67
C GLY A 362 10.73 5.89 -16.87
N LYS A 363 9.59 5.54 -16.24
CA LYS A 363 8.75 6.48 -15.46
C LYS A 363 9.57 7.36 -14.51
N SER A 364 10.29 6.78 -13.56
CA SER A 364 11.14 7.53 -12.62
C SER A 364 12.32 8.23 -13.30
N THR A 365 12.80 7.70 -14.44
CA THR A 365 13.85 8.37 -15.25
C THR A 365 13.32 9.69 -15.82
N LEU A 366 12.07 9.73 -16.32
CA LEU A 366 11.44 10.97 -16.78
C LEU A 366 11.39 12.02 -15.67
N LEU A 367 10.93 11.61 -14.48
CA LEU A 367 10.84 12.51 -13.33
C LEU A 367 12.23 13.02 -12.89
N LYS A 368 13.25 12.15 -12.84
CA LYS A 368 14.65 12.52 -12.53
C LYS A 368 15.26 13.47 -13.56
N LEU A 369 14.93 13.30 -14.84
CA LEU A 369 15.37 14.21 -15.91
C LEU A 369 14.79 15.61 -15.72
N VAL A 370 13.51 15.74 -15.35
CA VAL A 370 12.86 17.02 -15.04
C VAL A 370 13.43 17.64 -13.77
N ALA A 371 13.62 16.81 -12.72
CA ALA A 371 14.18 17.24 -11.44
C ALA A 371 15.66 17.71 -11.55
N GLY A 372 16.36 17.29 -12.60
CA GLY A 372 17.79 17.57 -12.78
C GLY A 372 18.70 16.57 -12.06
N ASP A 373 18.12 15.53 -11.43
CA ASP A 373 18.86 14.44 -10.77
C ASP A 373 19.51 13.48 -11.78
N ALA A 374 19.00 13.46 -13.00
CA ALA A 374 19.59 12.76 -14.13
C ALA A 374 19.81 13.73 -15.30
N LYS A 375 20.88 13.49 -16.07
CA LYS A 375 21.13 14.24 -17.31
C LYS A 375 20.79 13.37 -18.51
N PRO A 376 20.22 13.95 -19.59
CA PRO A 376 20.06 13.24 -20.85
C PRO A 376 21.42 12.96 -21.47
N ASP A 377 21.55 11.86 -22.24
CA ASP A 377 22.78 11.53 -22.95
C ASP A 377 22.88 12.35 -24.24
N GLN A 378 21.71 12.66 -24.87
CA GLN A 378 21.56 13.60 -25.99
C GLN A 378 20.23 14.35 -25.82
N GLY A 379 20.10 15.46 -26.54
CA GLY A 379 18.94 16.32 -26.43
C GLY A 379 18.98 17.27 -25.23
N THR A 380 17.85 17.90 -24.93
CA THR A 380 17.75 18.88 -23.85
C THR A 380 16.46 18.73 -23.05
N VAL A 381 16.60 18.91 -21.73
CA VAL A 381 15.46 19.07 -20.82
C VAL A 381 15.56 20.45 -20.19
N SER A 382 14.53 21.24 -20.24
CA SER A 382 14.51 22.61 -19.72
C SER A 382 13.23 22.92 -18.99
N LEU A 383 13.35 23.65 -17.87
CA LEU A 383 12.23 24.24 -17.17
C LEU A 383 11.91 25.61 -17.75
N GLY A 384 10.64 25.97 -17.74
CA GLY A 384 10.15 27.25 -18.21
C GLY A 384 10.50 28.41 -17.27
N SER A 385 10.15 29.62 -17.70
CA SER A 385 10.36 30.84 -16.90
C SER A 385 9.48 30.84 -15.66
N SER A 386 10.02 31.32 -14.54
CA SER A 386 9.33 31.44 -13.26
C SER A 386 8.77 30.12 -12.70
N VAL A 387 9.31 28.97 -13.14
CA VAL A 387 8.95 27.67 -12.59
C VAL A 387 9.65 27.48 -11.25
N LYS A 388 8.86 27.28 -10.19
CA LYS A 388 9.29 26.76 -8.90
C LYS A 388 8.83 25.33 -8.81
N MET A 389 9.79 24.39 -8.89
CA MET A 389 9.51 22.96 -8.86
C MET A 389 9.64 22.41 -7.44
N GLY A 390 8.71 21.56 -7.03
CA GLY A 390 8.82 20.67 -5.88
C GLY A 390 8.90 19.23 -6.38
N TYR A 391 9.92 18.50 -5.96
CA TYR A 391 10.09 17.10 -6.32
C TYR A 391 9.93 16.22 -5.08
N PHE A 392 8.91 15.37 -5.09
CA PHE A 392 8.71 14.32 -4.11
C PHE A 392 9.19 12.99 -4.71
N ALA A 393 10.36 12.57 -4.28
CA ALA A 393 10.95 11.29 -4.65
C ALA A 393 10.78 10.28 -3.52
N GLN A 394 10.89 9.00 -3.83
CA GLN A 394 10.82 7.92 -2.86
C GLN A 394 11.83 8.10 -1.70
N HIS A 395 13.00 8.68 -1.97
CA HIS A 395 14.04 8.97 -0.98
C HIS A 395 13.91 10.35 -0.30
N SER A 396 12.87 11.13 -0.58
CA SER A 396 12.67 12.43 0.08
C SER A 396 12.48 12.31 1.60
N MET A 397 12.01 11.16 2.06
CA MET A 397 11.88 10.86 3.48
C MET A 397 13.22 10.66 4.20
N ASP A 398 14.25 10.23 3.45
CA ASP A 398 15.61 10.01 3.99
C ASP A 398 16.36 11.32 4.22
N GLN A 399 15.86 12.44 3.68
CA GLN A 399 16.44 13.77 3.86
C GLN A 399 16.01 14.44 5.17
N LEU A 400 15.05 13.85 5.90
CA LEU A 400 14.66 14.34 7.21
C LEU A 400 15.78 14.08 8.23
N ASP A 401 16.14 15.12 9.00
CA ASP A 401 17.06 14.93 10.11
C ASP A 401 16.37 14.09 11.21
N GLY A 402 16.94 12.92 11.48
CA GLY A 402 16.37 11.98 12.44
C GLY A 402 16.31 12.51 13.88
N ASP A 403 17.16 13.46 14.23
CA ASP A 403 17.27 14.01 15.58
C ASP A 403 16.30 15.17 15.82
N ASP A 404 15.80 15.80 14.75
CA ASP A 404 14.81 16.86 14.84
C ASP A 404 13.42 16.30 15.18
N THR A 405 12.65 17.05 15.96
CA THR A 405 11.23 16.78 16.13
C THR A 405 10.43 17.22 14.88
N VAL A 406 9.19 16.72 14.76
CA VAL A 406 8.26 17.16 13.71
C VAL A 406 8.13 18.69 13.71
N PHE A 407 8.01 19.29 14.91
CA PHE A 407 7.88 20.73 15.05
C PHE A 407 9.14 21.48 14.62
N GLU A 408 10.32 21.04 15.07
CA GLU A 408 11.61 21.65 14.72
C GLU A 408 11.89 21.56 13.21
N THR A 409 11.53 20.44 12.58
CA THR A 409 11.64 20.28 11.12
C THR A 409 10.81 21.33 10.38
N LEU A 410 9.57 21.56 10.82
CA LEU A 410 8.70 22.59 10.21
C LEU A 410 9.20 24.02 10.52
N ASP A 411 9.68 24.27 11.73
CA ASP A 411 10.20 25.58 12.14
C ASP A 411 11.49 25.95 11.37
N LYS A 412 12.40 24.99 11.20
CA LYS A 412 13.59 25.15 10.35
C LYS A 412 13.24 25.41 8.88
N ALA A 413 12.23 24.72 8.35
CA ALA A 413 11.79 24.92 6.98
C ALA A 413 11.10 26.27 6.76
N PHE A 414 10.37 26.79 7.78
CA PHE A 414 9.56 27.99 7.68
C PHE A 414 9.78 28.97 8.85
N PRO A 415 10.98 29.51 9.02
CA PRO A 415 11.34 30.35 10.19
C PRO A 415 10.53 31.65 10.28
N GLN A 416 9.85 32.04 9.22
CA GLN A 416 8.97 33.24 9.19
C GLN A 416 7.52 32.92 9.58
N ALA A 417 7.18 31.63 9.74
CA ALA A 417 5.83 31.23 10.12
C ALA A 417 5.67 31.25 11.64
N GLY A 418 4.53 31.76 12.13
CA GLY A 418 4.26 31.73 13.57
C GLY A 418 4.02 30.29 14.06
N GLN A 419 4.44 29.99 15.30
CA GLN A 419 4.32 28.67 15.91
C GLN A 419 2.90 28.08 15.84
N GLY A 420 1.87 28.91 16.04
CA GLY A 420 0.47 28.48 15.92
C GLY A 420 0.10 27.99 14.53
N VAL A 421 0.65 28.61 13.48
CA VAL A 421 0.44 28.23 12.08
C VAL A 421 1.12 26.88 11.80
N LEU A 422 2.34 26.69 12.29
CA LEU A 422 3.08 25.42 12.12
C LEU A 422 2.43 24.27 12.87
N ARG A 423 1.92 24.51 14.10
CA ARG A 423 1.15 23.48 14.84
C ARG A 423 -0.17 23.16 14.15
N THR A 424 -0.84 24.15 13.55
CA THR A 424 -2.03 23.90 12.73
C THR A 424 -1.69 23.09 11.50
N LEU A 425 -0.62 23.44 10.79
CA LEU A 425 -0.11 22.65 9.65
C LEU A 425 0.16 21.20 10.06
N ALA A 426 0.93 20.97 11.12
CA ALA A 426 1.21 19.64 11.65
C ALA A 426 -0.09 18.87 11.96
N GLY A 427 -1.06 19.53 12.61
CA GLY A 427 -2.38 18.96 12.90
C GLY A 427 -3.15 18.56 11.64
N CYS A 428 -3.05 19.35 10.56
CA CYS A 428 -3.67 19.05 9.26
C CYS A 428 -3.13 17.76 8.63
N PHE A 429 -1.86 17.45 8.89
CA PHE A 429 -1.21 16.23 8.42
C PHE A 429 -1.19 15.11 9.47
N GLY A 430 -2.04 15.20 10.50
CA GLY A 430 -2.25 14.13 11.47
C GLY A 430 -1.24 14.07 12.60
N PHE A 431 -0.47 15.15 12.84
CA PHE A 431 0.41 15.29 14.00
C PHE A 431 -0.28 16.17 15.03
N SER A 432 -0.85 15.59 16.08
CA SER A 432 -1.61 16.30 17.10
C SER A 432 -1.07 16.03 18.51
N GLY A 433 -1.23 17.01 19.41
CA GLY A 433 -0.77 16.87 20.79
C GLY A 433 0.73 16.60 20.87
N ASP A 434 1.10 15.48 21.50
CA ASP A 434 2.49 15.07 21.71
C ASP A 434 3.18 14.54 20.44
N ASP A 435 2.44 14.29 19.36
CA ASP A 435 3.03 13.80 18.12
C ASP A 435 3.98 14.81 17.47
N VAL A 436 3.77 16.09 17.70
CA VAL A 436 4.65 17.15 17.16
C VAL A 436 6.03 17.18 17.79
N GLU A 437 6.16 16.61 18.98
CA GLU A 437 7.42 16.51 19.74
C GLU A 437 8.16 15.18 19.46
N LYS A 438 7.59 14.27 18.66
CA LYS A 438 8.27 13.05 18.23
C LYS A 438 9.45 13.40 17.32
N THR A 439 10.59 12.74 17.54
CA THR A 439 11.75 12.88 16.64
C THR A 439 11.49 12.14 15.31
N CYS A 440 12.04 12.66 14.22
CA CYS A 440 11.85 12.07 12.88
C CYS A 440 12.40 10.64 12.78
N ARG A 441 13.33 10.26 13.65
CA ARG A 441 13.88 8.89 13.73
C ARG A 441 12.82 7.85 14.10
N VAL A 442 11.89 8.18 15.01
CA VAL A 442 10.85 7.25 15.48
C VAL A 442 9.59 7.26 14.64
N LEU A 443 9.51 8.14 13.65
CA LEU A 443 8.36 8.20 12.75
C LEU A 443 8.33 6.99 11.82
N SER A 444 7.13 6.43 11.63
CA SER A 444 6.86 5.45 10.57
C SER A 444 7.07 6.06 9.18
N GLY A 445 7.24 5.22 8.15
CA GLY A 445 7.36 5.70 6.76
C GLY A 445 6.19 6.58 6.33
N GLY A 446 4.96 6.23 6.71
CA GLY A 446 3.77 7.04 6.43
C GLY A 446 3.76 8.39 7.17
N GLU A 447 4.24 8.45 8.42
CA GLU A 447 4.39 9.71 9.16
C GLU A 447 5.45 10.61 8.52
N LYS A 448 6.61 10.05 8.13
CA LYS A 448 7.64 10.80 7.40
C LYS A 448 7.10 11.38 6.09
N ALA A 449 6.36 10.57 5.32
CA ALA A 449 5.75 11.04 4.08
C ALA A 449 4.77 12.21 4.31
N ARG A 450 3.92 12.12 5.36
CA ARG A 450 3.02 13.21 5.74
C ARG A 450 3.78 14.49 6.11
N LEU A 451 4.89 14.37 6.84
CA LEU A 451 5.71 15.52 7.20
C LEU A 451 6.34 16.20 5.98
N VAL A 452 6.95 15.41 5.07
CA VAL A 452 7.51 15.93 3.81
C VAL A 452 6.43 16.60 2.96
N MET A 453 5.24 16.00 2.88
CA MET A 453 4.10 16.60 2.18
C MET A 453 3.63 17.90 2.83
N ALA A 454 3.58 17.98 4.16
CA ALA A 454 3.25 19.21 4.88
C ALA A 454 4.22 20.34 4.52
N MET A 455 5.53 20.03 4.50
CA MET A 455 6.56 20.99 4.12
C MET A 455 6.38 21.47 2.66
N MET A 456 6.16 20.53 1.74
CA MET A 456 6.02 20.84 0.32
C MET A 456 4.78 21.69 0.02
N LEU A 457 3.67 21.45 0.74
CA LEU A 457 2.38 22.07 0.45
C LEU A 457 2.11 23.35 1.25
N PHE A 458 2.93 23.68 2.26
CA PHE A 458 2.80 24.92 3.03
C PHE A 458 3.21 26.16 2.22
N ASP A 459 4.31 26.09 1.45
CA ASP A 459 4.72 27.11 0.46
C ASP A 459 4.75 26.45 -0.93
N PRO A 460 3.58 26.25 -1.55
CA PRO A 460 3.45 25.35 -2.67
C PRO A 460 4.23 25.87 -3.89
N PRO A 461 5.06 25.02 -4.51
CA PRO A 461 5.66 25.29 -5.80
C PRO A 461 4.56 25.39 -6.86
N ASN A 462 4.85 25.94 -8.04
CA ASN A 462 3.88 25.99 -9.14
C ASN A 462 3.96 24.77 -10.07
N PHE A 463 4.96 23.91 -9.86
CA PHE A 463 5.14 22.64 -10.56
C PHE A 463 5.50 21.53 -9.56
N LEU A 464 4.64 20.54 -9.41
CA LEU A 464 4.86 19.37 -8.59
C LEU A 464 5.25 18.18 -9.45
N VAL A 465 6.35 17.53 -9.07
CA VAL A 465 6.82 16.27 -9.64
C VAL A 465 6.76 15.22 -8.54
N LEU A 466 5.93 14.17 -8.73
CA LEU A 466 5.66 13.19 -7.68
C LEU A 466 5.98 11.77 -8.18
N ASP A 467 6.88 11.07 -7.49
CA ASP A 467 7.26 9.68 -7.79
C ASP A 467 6.68 8.76 -6.72
N GLU A 468 5.60 8.04 -7.05
CA GLU A 468 4.86 7.12 -6.18
C GLU A 468 4.50 7.72 -4.79
N PRO A 469 3.80 8.87 -4.73
CA PRO A 469 3.55 9.57 -3.47
C PRO A 469 2.57 8.85 -2.55
N THR A 470 1.86 7.84 -3.06
CA THR A 470 0.87 7.05 -2.33
C THR A 470 1.45 5.80 -1.66
N ASN A 471 2.70 5.44 -1.97
CA ASN A 471 3.34 4.26 -1.40
C ASN A 471 3.51 4.38 0.13
N HIS A 472 3.25 3.29 0.84
CA HIS A 472 3.33 3.20 2.30
C HIS A 472 2.36 4.10 3.07
N LEU A 473 1.43 4.80 2.40
CA LEU A 473 0.39 5.57 3.05
C LEU A 473 -0.82 4.70 3.37
N ASP A 474 -1.39 4.88 4.56
CA ASP A 474 -2.68 4.30 4.87
C ASP A 474 -3.82 4.96 4.07
N MET A 475 -4.97 4.31 3.99
CA MET A 475 -6.12 4.80 3.19
C MET A 475 -6.55 6.21 3.58
N ALA A 476 -6.55 6.54 4.88
CA ALA A 476 -6.97 7.86 5.36
C ALA A 476 -5.98 8.96 4.92
N THR A 477 -4.68 8.66 4.97
CA THR A 477 -3.63 9.56 4.51
C THR A 477 -3.65 9.72 2.98
N LYS A 478 -3.92 8.65 2.23
CA LYS A 478 -4.10 8.72 0.77
C LYS A 478 -5.27 9.63 0.39
N GLU A 479 -6.41 9.47 1.04
CA GLU A 479 -7.60 10.30 0.79
C GLU A 479 -7.35 11.78 1.09
N MET A 480 -6.67 12.06 2.20
CA MET A 480 -6.23 13.41 2.55
C MET A 480 -5.32 13.99 1.46
N LEU A 481 -4.32 13.22 1.00
CA LEU A 481 -3.40 13.64 -0.05
C LEU A 481 -4.12 13.92 -1.37
N VAL A 482 -5.02 13.03 -1.80
CA VAL A 482 -5.85 13.22 -3.00
C VAL A 482 -6.66 14.51 -2.90
N THR A 483 -7.34 14.72 -1.77
CA THR A 483 -8.14 15.92 -1.53
C THR A 483 -7.28 17.19 -1.59
N ALA A 484 -6.11 17.14 -0.97
CA ALA A 484 -5.16 18.23 -0.97
C ALA A 484 -4.67 18.58 -2.38
N LEU A 485 -4.21 17.58 -3.13
CA LEU A 485 -3.70 17.78 -4.49
C LEU A 485 -4.79 18.10 -5.52
N ALA A 486 -6.03 17.65 -5.30
CA ALA A 486 -7.17 18.02 -6.14
C ALA A 486 -7.41 19.56 -6.13
N ASN A 487 -7.22 20.18 -4.96
CA ASN A 487 -7.35 21.64 -4.78
C ASN A 487 -6.10 22.43 -5.16
N PHE A 488 -5.00 21.76 -5.51
CA PHE A 488 -3.76 22.44 -5.90
C PHE A 488 -3.90 23.13 -7.25
N GLU A 489 -3.67 24.45 -7.31
CA GLU A 489 -3.80 25.30 -8.50
C GLU A 489 -2.48 25.41 -9.30
N GLY A 490 -1.76 24.31 -9.46
CA GLY A 490 -0.50 24.25 -10.17
C GLY A 490 -0.45 23.15 -11.22
N THR A 491 0.72 23.00 -11.80
CA THR A 491 1.03 21.95 -12.80
C THR A 491 1.57 20.74 -12.07
N MET A 492 1.21 19.54 -12.51
CA MET A 492 1.70 18.28 -11.93
C MET A 492 2.20 17.32 -13.00
N LEU A 493 3.28 16.62 -12.69
CA LEU A 493 3.78 15.45 -13.42
C LEU A 493 4.01 14.34 -12.39
N PHE A 494 3.30 13.22 -12.50
CA PHE A 494 3.35 12.21 -11.45
C PHE A 494 3.26 10.79 -11.98
N VAL A 495 3.88 9.88 -11.21
CA VAL A 495 3.77 8.44 -11.36
C VAL A 495 3.03 7.92 -10.15
N SER A 496 2.05 7.06 -10.34
CA SER A 496 1.39 6.31 -9.28
C SER A 496 0.80 5.01 -9.82
N HIS A 497 0.71 4.00 -8.97
CA HIS A 497 0.00 2.75 -9.24
C HIS A 497 -1.39 2.72 -8.58
N ASP A 498 -1.77 3.79 -7.87
CA ASP A 498 -3.06 3.95 -7.23
C ASP A 498 -4.09 4.52 -8.23
N ARG A 499 -5.05 3.69 -8.64
CA ARG A 499 -6.08 4.05 -9.63
C ARG A 499 -6.93 5.23 -9.19
N HIS A 500 -7.27 5.30 -7.90
CA HIS A 500 -8.05 6.40 -7.34
C HIS A 500 -7.28 7.73 -7.45
N PHE A 501 -5.99 7.70 -7.13
CA PHE A 501 -5.09 8.84 -7.27
C PHE A 501 -4.97 9.30 -8.74
N LEU A 502 -4.76 8.35 -9.66
CA LEU A 502 -4.71 8.63 -11.09
C LEU A 502 -6.00 9.28 -11.61
N ALA A 503 -7.15 8.69 -11.26
CA ALA A 503 -8.46 9.15 -11.71
C ALA A 503 -8.84 10.54 -11.15
N ALA A 504 -8.50 10.80 -9.89
CA ALA A 504 -8.87 12.05 -9.21
C ALA A 504 -8.03 13.25 -9.67
N LEU A 505 -6.77 13.03 -10.07
CA LEU A 505 -5.82 14.14 -10.27
C LEU A 505 -5.43 14.39 -11.71
N SER A 506 -5.44 13.38 -12.59
CA SER A 506 -4.94 13.55 -13.95
C SER A 506 -5.95 14.23 -14.87
N ASN A 507 -5.44 15.09 -15.77
CA ASN A 507 -6.17 15.58 -16.94
C ASN A 507 -5.43 15.31 -18.26
N ARG A 508 -4.28 14.65 -18.17
CA ARG A 508 -3.44 14.18 -19.30
C ARG A 508 -2.79 12.86 -18.92
N VAL A 509 -2.57 12.00 -19.91
CA VAL A 509 -1.88 10.72 -19.74
C VAL A 509 -0.68 10.65 -20.68
N LEU A 510 0.47 10.30 -20.13
CA LEU A 510 1.69 9.97 -20.86
C LEU A 510 1.93 8.46 -20.72
N GLU A 511 1.75 7.75 -21.81
CA GLU A 511 1.93 6.30 -21.87
C GLU A 511 3.32 5.97 -22.41
N LEU A 512 4.07 5.21 -21.62
CA LEU A 512 5.39 4.71 -22.00
C LEU A 512 5.27 3.23 -22.38
N THR A 513 5.47 2.95 -23.66
CA THR A 513 5.44 1.59 -24.21
C THR A 513 6.77 1.24 -24.88
N PRO A 514 7.06 -0.05 -25.16
CA PRO A 514 8.23 -0.44 -25.94
C PRO A 514 8.26 0.18 -27.33
N ASP A 515 7.09 0.48 -27.91
CA ASP A 515 6.95 1.08 -29.25
C ASP A 515 7.14 2.60 -29.24
N GLY A 516 7.22 3.22 -28.06
CA GLY A 516 7.43 4.66 -27.92
C GLY A 516 6.58 5.31 -26.85
N VAL A 517 6.50 6.64 -26.92
CA VAL A 517 5.79 7.47 -25.95
C VAL A 517 4.53 8.05 -26.59
N HIS A 518 3.38 7.77 -25.98
CA HIS A 518 2.08 8.21 -26.45
C HIS A 518 1.46 9.25 -25.50
N GLN A 519 0.98 10.34 -26.07
CA GLN A 519 0.33 11.43 -25.32
C GLN A 519 -1.18 11.36 -25.54
N PHE A 520 -1.93 11.28 -24.44
CA PHE A 520 -3.38 11.25 -24.46
C PHE A 520 -3.96 12.53 -23.84
N THR A 521 -4.86 13.17 -24.59
CA THR A 521 -5.59 14.37 -24.14
C THR A 521 -6.84 13.96 -23.39
N GLY A 522 -6.78 13.97 -22.06
CA GLY A 522 -7.83 13.53 -21.16
C GLY A 522 -7.25 12.90 -19.93
N GLY A 523 -8.03 12.75 -18.88
CA GLY A 523 -7.61 12.11 -17.64
C GLY A 523 -7.56 10.58 -17.75
N TYR A 524 -7.09 9.94 -16.68
CA TYR A 524 -6.98 8.49 -16.60
C TYR A 524 -8.31 7.76 -16.84
N THR A 525 -9.42 8.28 -16.29
CA THR A 525 -10.76 7.69 -16.49
C THR A 525 -11.18 7.70 -17.98
N GLU A 526 -10.90 8.79 -18.69
CA GLU A 526 -11.18 8.89 -20.13
C GLU A 526 -10.27 7.98 -20.93
N TYR A 527 -8.99 7.87 -20.54
CA TYR A 527 -8.02 6.96 -21.14
C TYR A 527 -8.52 5.51 -21.06
N VAL A 528 -8.91 5.05 -19.85
CA VAL A 528 -9.46 3.71 -19.64
C VAL A 528 -10.73 3.48 -20.45
N THR A 529 -11.64 4.46 -20.49
CA THR A 529 -12.89 4.35 -21.24
C THR A 529 -12.65 4.19 -22.75
N ARG A 530 -11.64 4.90 -23.30
CA ARG A 530 -11.36 4.89 -24.75
C ARG A 530 -10.49 3.73 -25.19
N THR A 531 -9.53 3.32 -24.37
CA THR A 531 -8.60 2.23 -24.71
C THR A 531 -9.12 0.86 -24.28
N GLY A 532 -10.06 0.81 -23.34
CA GLY A 532 -10.49 -0.41 -22.67
C GLY A 532 -9.43 -1.03 -21.76
N GLN A 533 -8.33 -0.32 -21.48
CA GLN A 533 -7.17 -0.80 -20.74
C GLN A 533 -6.90 0.10 -19.55
N GLU A 534 -6.69 -0.50 -18.38
CA GLU A 534 -6.32 0.23 -17.17
C GLU A 534 -4.80 0.49 -17.07
N ALA A 535 -4.00 -0.32 -17.77
CA ALA A 535 -2.55 -0.17 -17.85
C ALA A 535 -2.05 -0.45 -19.27
N PRO A 536 -0.94 0.18 -19.71
CA PRO A 536 -0.28 -0.13 -20.97
C PRO A 536 0.19 -1.60 -21.01
N GLY A 537 0.09 -2.26 -22.16
CA GLY A 537 0.58 -3.64 -22.33
C GLY A 537 -0.43 -4.74 -21.97
N LEU A 538 -1.58 -4.40 -21.40
CA LEU A 538 -2.67 -5.36 -21.25
C LEU A 538 -3.39 -5.53 -22.59
N HIS A 539 -3.33 -6.74 -23.16
CA HIS A 539 -4.17 -7.06 -24.32
C HIS A 539 -5.64 -6.98 -23.90
N PRO A 540 -6.53 -6.34 -24.72
CA PRO A 540 -7.95 -6.36 -24.43
C PRO A 540 -8.40 -7.81 -24.33
N ARG A 541 -9.09 -8.16 -23.27
CA ARG A 541 -9.71 -9.48 -23.12
C ARG A 541 -10.71 -9.64 -24.27
N SER A 542 -10.44 -10.59 -25.16
CA SER A 542 -11.34 -11.03 -26.23
C SER A 542 -12.63 -11.63 -25.62
#